data_751da79470e6d16ef5057854117042cc
#
_entry.id   751da79470e6d16ef5057854117042cc
#
_cell.length_a   1.000
_cell.length_b   1.000
_cell.length_c   1.000
_cell.angle_alpha   90.00
_cell.angle_beta   90.00
_cell.angle_gamma   90.00
#
_symmetry.space_group_name_H-M   'P 1'
#
loop_
_entity.id
_entity.type
_entity.pdbx_description
1 polymer ?
#
loop_
_entity_poly.entity_id
_entity_poly.type
_entity_poly.pdbx_seq_one_letter_code
_entity_poly.pdbx_strand_id
1 'polypeptide(L)'
;MEINMSIARTTIMNFKEERDVKMSEEIYMTVQKDYFPNAELVVNVQTGEKSLLSLAIYPSYEEAEKNLEGREKFQKSIEATLVESFYYEGDLTYFYKNPSTNIISKYNEDDRLYFESRKKI
;
A
#
# COMPACT_ATOMS: atom_id res chain seq x y z
N MET A 1 19.76 8.49 -24.08
CA MET A 1 18.42 7.97 -23.82
C MET A 1 18.13 7.99 -22.34
N GLU A 2 17.06 8.66 -21.98
CA GLU A 2 16.66 8.67 -20.59
C GLU A 2 15.97 7.37 -20.23
N ILE A 3 16.33 6.83 -19.07
CA ILE A 3 15.67 5.66 -18.53
C ILE A 3 14.86 6.15 -17.34
N ASN A 4 13.53 6.03 -17.44
CA ASN A 4 12.65 6.37 -16.33
C ASN A 4 12.68 5.23 -15.33
N MET A 5 13.10 5.55 -14.12
CA MET A 5 13.13 4.55 -13.05
C MET A 5 11.78 4.44 -12.40
N SER A 6 11.46 3.22 -11.99
CA SER A 6 10.35 3.01 -11.07
C SER A 6 10.67 3.70 -9.75
N ILE A 7 9.64 4.15 -9.07
CA ILE A 7 9.79 4.75 -7.75
C ILE A 7 9.04 3.95 -6.72
N ALA A 8 9.48 4.04 -5.47
CA ALA A 8 8.80 3.40 -4.35
C ALA A 8 8.30 4.46 -3.38
N ARG A 9 7.10 4.27 -2.88
CA ARG A 9 6.52 5.07 -1.79
C ARG A 9 6.36 4.16 -0.59
N THR A 10 6.92 4.58 0.53
CA THR A 10 6.88 3.80 1.76
C THR A 10 6.19 4.62 2.84
N THR A 11 5.20 4.02 3.48
CA THR A 11 4.48 4.64 4.58
C THR A 11 4.62 3.77 5.81
N ILE A 12 5.03 4.38 6.93
CA ILE A 12 5.09 3.71 8.22
C ILE A 12 3.96 4.28 9.06
N MET A 13 3.09 3.40 9.58
CA MET A 13 1.91 3.81 10.33
C MET A 13 1.91 3.18 11.70
N ASN A 14 1.75 4.00 12.73
CA ASN A 14 1.58 3.55 14.11
C ASN A 14 0.16 3.86 14.54
N PHE A 15 -0.59 2.83 14.90
CA PHE A 15 -2.02 2.92 15.22
C PHE A 15 -2.25 2.98 16.72
N LYS A 16 -3.42 3.47 17.10
CA LYS A 16 -3.84 3.54 18.52
C LYS A 16 -4.18 2.16 19.07
N GLU A 17 -4.78 1.31 18.25
CA GLU A 17 -5.26 0.00 18.65
C GLU A 17 -4.78 -1.08 17.71
N GLU A 18 -4.58 -2.30 18.21
CA GLU A 18 -4.18 -3.43 17.39
C GLU A 18 -5.18 -3.71 16.27
N ARG A 19 -6.47 -3.62 16.56
CA ARG A 19 -7.54 -3.83 15.57
C ARG A 19 -7.50 -2.86 14.40
N ASP A 20 -6.89 -1.68 14.59
CA ASP A 20 -6.82 -0.66 13.55
C ASP A 20 -5.88 -1.07 12.42
N VAL A 21 -4.88 -1.91 12.71
CA VAL A 21 -3.98 -2.44 11.69
C VAL A 21 -4.78 -3.26 10.67
N LYS A 22 -5.56 -4.21 11.16
CA LYS A 22 -6.40 -5.06 10.31
C LYS A 22 -7.42 -4.23 9.53
N MET A 23 -8.07 -3.30 10.23
CA MET A 23 -9.08 -2.45 9.60
C MET A 23 -8.49 -1.62 8.46
N SER A 24 -7.29 -1.05 8.66
CA SER A 24 -6.65 -0.26 7.62
C SER A 24 -6.31 -1.09 6.40
N GLU A 25 -5.88 -2.33 6.59
CA GLU A 25 -5.57 -3.22 5.46
C GLU A 25 -6.84 -3.63 4.71
N GLU A 26 -7.93 -3.88 5.41
CA GLU A 26 -9.21 -4.21 4.77
C GLU A 26 -9.73 -3.02 3.96
N ILE A 27 -9.63 -1.81 4.50
CA ILE A 27 -10.01 -0.59 3.76
C ILE A 27 -9.12 -0.45 2.52
N TYR A 28 -7.80 -0.64 2.68
CA TYR A 28 -6.89 -0.51 1.54
C TYR A 28 -7.24 -1.49 0.42
N MET A 29 -7.47 -2.76 0.76
CA MET A 29 -7.84 -3.78 -0.23
C MET A 29 -9.14 -3.41 -0.95
N THR A 30 -10.09 -2.83 -0.21
CA THR A 30 -11.37 -2.41 -0.79
C THR A 30 -11.20 -1.34 -1.85
N VAL A 31 -10.30 -0.39 -1.63
CA VAL A 31 -10.16 0.80 -2.48
C VAL A 31 -8.93 0.79 -3.39
N GLN A 32 -8.12 -0.26 -3.31
CA GLN A 32 -6.82 -0.29 -4.00
C GLN A 32 -6.90 0.06 -5.49
N LYS A 33 -7.81 -0.57 -6.22
CA LYS A 33 -7.93 -0.34 -7.66
C LYS A 33 -8.47 1.05 -8.00
N ASP A 34 -9.30 1.61 -7.11
CA ASP A 34 -9.87 2.94 -7.34
C ASP A 34 -8.88 4.04 -6.98
N TYR A 35 -8.15 3.87 -5.87
CA TYR A 35 -7.29 4.94 -5.36
C TYR A 35 -5.84 4.82 -5.83
N PHE A 36 -5.39 3.60 -6.15
CA PHE A 36 -3.99 3.36 -6.53
C PHE A 36 -3.90 2.49 -7.79
N PRO A 37 -4.61 2.87 -8.88
CA PRO A 37 -4.66 2.02 -10.08
C PRO A 37 -3.31 1.87 -10.78
N ASN A 38 -2.38 2.81 -10.58
CA ASN A 38 -1.09 2.80 -11.26
C ASN A 38 0.01 2.09 -10.48
N ALA A 39 -0.29 1.57 -9.29
CA ALA A 39 0.71 0.81 -8.52
C ALA A 39 0.96 -0.54 -9.17
N GLU A 40 2.22 -0.85 -9.41
CA GLU A 40 2.64 -2.13 -10.00
C GLU A 40 2.80 -3.21 -8.94
N LEU A 41 3.17 -2.82 -7.73
CA LEU A 41 3.42 -3.75 -6.65
C LEU A 41 3.06 -3.06 -5.34
N VAL A 42 2.40 -3.81 -4.46
CA VAL A 42 2.08 -3.35 -3.11
C VAL A 42 2.47 -4.44 -2.13
N VAL A 43 3.23 -4.05 -1.11
CA VAL A 43 3.67 -4.96 -0.05
C VAL A 43 3.40 -4.29 1.28
N ASN A 44 2.74 -5.01 2.19
CA ASN A 44 2.57 -4.56 3.57
C ASN A 44 3.32 -5.50 4.50
N VAL A 45 3.96 -4.93 5.51
CA VAL A 45 4.66 -5.69 6.55
C VAL A 45 4.15 -5.19 7.89
N GLN A 46 3.62 -6.09 8.71
CA GLN A 46 3.23 -5.75 10.08
C GLN A 46 4.49 -5.78 10.95
N THR A 47 4.94 -4.61 11.38
CA THR A 47 6.20 -4.45 12.10
C THR A 47 6.05 -4.52 13.62
N GLY A 48 4.82 -4.55 14.11
CA GLY A 48 4.51 -4.67 15.53
C GLY A 48 3.01 -4.85 15.69
N GLU A 49 2.55 -5.00 16.93
CA GLU A 49 1.12 -5.19 17.20
C GLU A 49 0.25 -4.04 16.67
N LYS A 50 0.80 -2.83 16.70
CA LYS A 50 0.07 -1.62 16.31
C LYS A 50 0.76 -0.87 15.17
N SER A 51 1.64 -1.53 14.42
CA SER A 51 2.38 -0.84 13.37
C SER A 51 2.40 -1.61 12.07
N LEU A 52 2.42 -0.86 10.97
CA LEU A 52 2.37 -1.39 9.62
C LEU A 52 3.30 -0.57 8.73
N LEU A 53 4.09 -1.25 7.91
CA LEU A 53 4.88 -0.63 6.86
C LEU A 53 4.24 -1.00 5.53
N SER A 54 3.94 -0.01 4.71
CA SER A 54 3.37 -0.23 3.38
C SER A 54 4.32 0.30 2.32
N LEU A 55 4.57 -0.51 1.31
CA LEU A 55 5.44 -0.13 0.20
C LEU A 55 4.67 -0.31 -1.11
N ALA A 56 4.66 0.72 -1.93
CA ALA A 56 4.06 0.66 -3.26
C ALA A 56 5.08 1.08 -4.30
N ILE A 57 5.15 0.34 -5.41
CA ILE A 57 6.05 0.64 -6.51
C ILE A 57 5.23 1.10 -7.70
N TYR A 58 5.68 2.19 -8.32
CA TYR A 58 5.03 2.79 -9.50
C TYR A 58 6.01 2.83 -10.68
N PRO A 59 5.51 2.78 -11.93
CA PRO A 59 6.37 2.79 -13.12
C PRO A 59 7.26 4.03 -13.22
N SER A 60 6.78 5.17 -12.70
CA SER A 60 7.50 6.44 -12.76
C SER A 60 6.93 7.38 -11.72
N TYR A 61 7.64 8.48 -11.50
CA TYR A 61 7.16 9.56 -10.63
C TYR A 61 5.82 10.12 -11.14
N GLU A 62 5.69 10.28 -12.45
CA GLU A 62 4.46 10.80 -13.04
C GLU A 62 3.26 9.90 -12.77
N GLU A 63 3.45 8.58 -12.88
CA GLU A 63 2.37 7.64 -12.60
C GLU A 63 1.99 7.64 -11.11
N ALA A 64 2.99 7.80 -10.23
CA ALA A 64 2.74 7.91 -8.81
C ALA A 64 1.93 9.16 -8.46
N GLU A 65 2.25 10.28 -9.12
CA GLU A 65 1.55 11.55 -8.90
C GLU A 65 0.06 11.44 -9.23
N LYS A 66 -0.32 10.63 -10.20
CA LYS A 66 -1.73 10.41 -10.55
C LYS A 66 -2.54 9.80 -9.41
N ASN A 67 -1.87 9.20 -8.44
CA ASN A 67 -2.53 8.55 -7.31
C ASN A 67 -2.51 9.37 -6.01
N LEU A 68 -2.07 10.63 -6.06
CA LEU A 68 -2.03 11.48 -4.87
C LEU A 68 -3.40 11.71 -4.26
N GLU A 69 -4.41 11.94 -5.09
CA GLU A 69 -5.77 12.14 -4.60
C GLU A 69 -6.28 10.90 -3.87
N GLY A 70 -6.03 9.72 -4.44
CA GLY A 70 -6.40 8.46 -3.79
C GLY A 70 -5.67 8.26 -2.48
N ARG A 71 -4.38 8.62 -2.43
CA ARG A 71 -3.60 8.54 -1.22
C ARG A 71 -4.17 9.43 -0.12
N GLU A 72 -4.57 10.64 -0.47
CA GLU A 72 -5.17 11.58 0.49
C GLU A 72 -6.50 11.06 1.01
N LYS A 73 -7.31 10.48 0.14
CA LYS A 73 -8.60 9.89 0.53
C LYS A 73 -8.40 8.73 1.50
N PHE A 74 -7.43 7.86 1.21
CA PHE A 74 -7.14 6.74 2.07
C PHE A 74 -6.62 7.21 3.43
N GLN A 75 -5.66 8.14 3.44
CA GLN A 75 -5.12 8.71 4.68
C GLN A 75 -6.24 9.29 5.54
N LYS A 76 -7.16 10.01 4.92
CA LYS A 76 -8.27 10.61 5.63
C LYS A 76 -9.18 9.57 6.27
N SER A 77 -9.35 8.44 5.61
CA SER A 77 -10.23 7.38 6.11
C SER A 77 -9.67 6.69 7.36
N ILE A 78 -8.34 6.75 7.58
CA ILE A 78 -7.70 6.09 8.72
C ILE A 78 -7.06 7.06 9.72
N GLU A 79 -7.05 8.36 9.44
CA GLU A 79 -6.29 9.31 10.27
C GLU A 79 -6.69 9.32 11.73
N ALA A 80 -7.97 9.07 12.03
CA ALA A 80 -8.45 9.03 13.42
C ALA A 80 -7.86 7.85 14.21
N THR A 81 -7.37 6.83 13.53
CA THR A 81 -6.78 5.63 14.15
C THR A 81 -5.27 5.74 14.32
N LEU A 82 -4.64 6.77 13.74
CA LEU A 82 -3.19 6.90 13.75
C LEU A 82 -2.69 7.67 14.96
N VAL A 83 -1.60 7.18 15.55
CA VAL A 83 -0.80 7.93 16.52
C VAL A 83 0.16 8.82 15.75
N GLU A 84 0.83 8.22 14.74
CA GLU A 84 1.76 8.94 13.88
C GLU A 84 1.95 8.17 12.58
N SER A 85 2.42 8.86 11.54
CA SER A 85 2.79 8.21 10.30
C SER A 85 3.97 8.93 9.68
N PHE A 86 4.79 8.17 8.92
CA PHE A 86 5.96 8.68 8.23
C PHE A 86 5.87 8.24 6.78
N TYR A 87 6.25 9.13 5.89
CA TYR A 87 6.15 8.89 4.46
C TYR A 87 7.48 9.19 3.79
N TYR A 88 7.93 8.25 2.96
CA TYR A 88 9.18 8.37 2.22
C TYR A 88 8.96 7.98 0.76
N GLU A 89 9.73 8.61 -0.11
CA GLU A 89 9.64 8.38 -1.54
C GLU A 89 11.03 8.42 -2.15
N GLY A 90 11.30 7.53 -3.09
CA GLY A 90 12.60 7.51 -3.74
C GLY A 90 12.62 6.57 -4.93
N ASP A 91 13.72 6.62 -5.65
CA ASP A 91 13.95 5.76 -6.81
C ASP A 91 14.15 4.32 -6.37
N LEU A 92 13.57 3.40 -7.15
CA LEU A 92 13.80 1.98 -6.94
C LEU A 92 15.19 1.65 -7.49
N THR A 93 16.11 1.30 -6.61
CA THR A 93 17.51 1.09 -7.01
C THR A 93 17.86 -0.36 -7.28
N TYR A 94 17.19 -1.28 -6.59
CA TYR A 94 17.45 -2.71 -6.76
C TYR A 94 16.17 -3.48 -6.50
N PHE A 95 15.86 -4.41 -7.38
CA PHE A 95 14.70 -5.30 -7.24
C PHE A 95 15.08 -6.70 -7.66
N TYR A 96 14.78 -7.66 -6.81
CA TYR A 96 15.01 -9.07 -7.10
C TYR A 96 13.81 -9.89 -6.62
N LYS A 97 13.36 -10.77 -7.45
CA LYS A 97 12.32 -11.74 -7.10
C LYS A 97 12.81 -13.12 -7.54
N ASN A 98 12.94 -14.04 -6.59
CA ASN A 98 13.33 -15.40 -6.89
C ASN A 98 12.15 -16.12 -7.59
N PRO A 99 12.30 -16.51 -8.88
CA PRO A 99 11.20 -17.12 -9.63
C PRO A 99 10.82 -18.52 -9.15
N SER A 100 11.70 -19.18 -8.39
CA SER A 100 11.46 -20.56 -7.95
C SER A 100 10.81 -20.66 -6.57
N THR A 101 10.47 -19.53 -5.94
CA THR A 101 9.81 -19.52 -4.62
C THR A 101 8.46 -18.80 -4.71
N ASN A 102 7.56 -19.18 -3.81
CA ASN A 102 6.27 -18.52 -3.64
C ASN A 102 6.33 -17.63 -2.41
N ILE A 103 5.87 -16.40 -2.56
CA ILE A 103 5.73 -15.48 -1.45
C ILE A 103 4.37 -15.72 -0.84
N ILE A 104 4.35 -15.97 0.48
CA ILE A 104 3.11 -16.22 1.21
C ILE A 104 2.83 -15.05 2.14
N SER A 105 1.65 -14.45 2.01
CA SER A 105 1.21 -13.33 2.84
C SER A 105 -0.08 -13.71 3.57
N LYS A 106 -0.39 -12.96 4.61
CA LYS A 106 -1.63 -13.15 5.36
C LYS A 106 -2.85 -12.89 4.48
N TYR A 107 -2.80 -11.84 3.67
CA TYR A 107 -3.83 -11.51 2.68
C TYR A 107 -3.22 -11.58 1.30
N ASN A 108 -3.99 -12.04 0.31
CA ASN A 108 -3.55 -12.15 -1.07
C ASN A 108 -4.58 -11.52 -2.01
N GLU A 109 -4.40 -11.72 -3.31
CA GLU A 109 -5.28 -11.15 -4.33
C GLU A 109 -6.74 -11.61 -4.18
N ASP A 110 -6.97 -12.86 -3.76
CA ASP A 110 -8.33 -13.36 -3.56
C ASP A 110 -9.03 -12.59 -2.44
N ASP A 111 -8.30 -12.26 -1.37
CA ASP A 111 -8.85 -11.46 -0.28
C ASP A 111 -9.19 -10.05 -0.76
N ARG A 112 -8.31 -9.47 -1.57
CA ARG A 112 -8.57 -8.14 -2.13
C ARG A 112 -9.85 -8.13 -2.97
N LEU A 113 -10.02 -9.12 -3.82
CA LEU A 113 -11.22 -9.24 -4.66
C LEU A 113 -12.48 -9.38 -3.81
N TYR A 114 -12.39 -10.12 -2.71
CA TYR A 114 -13.50 -10.27 -1.78
C TYR A 114 -13.92 -8.92 -1.19
N PHE A 115 -12.97 -8.16 -0.65
CA PHE A 115 -13.28 -6.87 -0.05
C PHE A 115 -13.76 -5.85 -1.08
N GLU A 116 -13.16 -5.86 -2.27
CA GLU A 116 -13.59 -4.98 -3.35
C GLU A 116 -15.04 -5.25 -3.75
N SER A 117 -15.43 -6.52 -3.82
CA SER A 117 -16.80 -6.89 -4.20
C SER A 117 -17.83 -6.41 -3.20
N ARG A 118 -17.47 -6.35 -1.93
CA ARG A 118 -18.39 -5.94 -0.86
C ARG A 118 -18.73 -4.45 -0.88
N LYS A 119 -17.85 -3.63 -1.44
CA LYS A 119 -18.09 -2.19 -1.46
C LYS A 119 -19.24 -1.80 -2.38
N LYS A 120 -19.67 -2.70 -3.26
CA LYS A 120 -20.76 -2.45 -4.22
C LYS A 120 -22.15 -2.71 -3.66
N ILE A 121 -22.25 -3.16 -2.43
CA ILE A 121 -23.52 -3.49 -1.78
C ILE A 121 -24.18 -2.24 -1.22
#